data_c4785f7f05a401afe2372a2ae00ac7d8
#
_entry.id   c4785f7f05a401afe2372a2ae00ac7d8
#
_cell.length_a   1.000
_cell.length_b   1.000
_cell.length_c   1.000
_cell.angle_alpha   90.00
_cell.angle_beta   90.00
_cell.angle_gamma   90.00
#
_symmetry.space_group_name_H-M   'P 1'
#
loop_
_entity.id
_entity.type
_entity.pdbx_description
1 polymer ?
#
loop_
_entity_poly.entity_id
_entity_poly.type
_entity_poly.pdbx_seq_one_letter_code
_entity_poly.pdbx_strand_id
1 'polypeptide(L)'
;EDSCCAGRIYQAGAFEDFKELAKKNIKAFEAKGVKTIVTPCADCYHAFKRLYPKLGFGVEVLHFVEYLDRLIAEGTVKFTKSVDLVVTYHDPCHLGRLGEPYVAWEGKEKKIRNQIHTWDPPRPRYNGVHGIYDAPRRVIEAVPGVKLVEMERIREYSWCCGAGAH
;
A
#
# COMPACT_ATOMS: atom_id res chain seq x y z
N GLU A 1 -7.64 -1.34 -22.06
CA GLU A 1 -8.89 -1.06 -21.28
C GLU A 1 -8.50 -0.96 -19.82
N ASP A 2 -8.76 0.20 -19.20
CA ASP A 2 -8.52 0.40 -17.80
C ASP A 2 -9.63 -0.29 -16.99
N SER A 3 -9.24 -1.20 -16.14
CA SER A 3 -10.13 -1.93 -15.25
C SER A 3 -9.86 -1.54 -13.80
N CYS A 4 -10.91 -1.46 -12.98
CA CYS A 4 -10.78 -1.18 -11.55
C CYS A 4 -9.89 -2.23 -10.86
N CYS A 5 -9.05 -1.84 -9.90
CA CYS A 5 -8.26 -2.77 -9.09
C CYS A 5 -9.10 -3.68 -8.18
N ALA A 6 -10.40 -3.42 -8.09
CA ALA A 6 -11.37 -4.13 -7.25
C ALA A 6 -11.11 -4.10 -5.74
N GLY A 7 -10.18 -3.29 -5.26
CA GLY A 7 -9.87 -3.20 -3.83
C GLY A 7 -11.07 -2.84 -2.95
N ARG A 8 -11.91 -1.91 -3.41
CA ARG A 8 -13.15 -1.53 -2.69
C ARG A 8 -14.21 -2.63 -2.70
N ILE A 9 -14.29 -3.42 -3.77
CA ILE A 9 -15.18 -4.59 -3.86
C ILE A 9 -14.80 -5.61 -2.79
N TYR A 10 -13.48 -5.83 -2.63
CA TYR A 10 -12.97 -6.68 -1.55
C TYR A 10 -13.36 -6.16 -0.16
N GLN A 11 -13.22 -4.85 0.08
CA GLN A 11 -13.56 -4.23 1.36
C GLN A 11 -15.05 -4.28 1.67
N ALA A 12 -15.90 -4.22 0.65
CA ALA A 12 -17.34 -4.39 0.78
C ALA A 12 -17.77 -5.85 1.07
N GLY A 13 -16.81 -6.79 1.12
CA GLY A 13 -17.09 -8.21 1.38
C GLY A 13 -17.48 -9.04 0.16
N ALA A 14 -17.56 -8.45 -1.03
CA ALA A 14 -17.86 -9.16 -2.28
C ALA A 14 -16.59 -9.86 -2.83
N PHE A 15 -16.15 -10.88 -2.11
CA PHE A 15 -14.84 -11.53 -2.36
C PHE A 15 -14.78 -12.28 -3.69
N GLU A 16 -15.88 -12.85 -4.15
CA GLU A 16 -15.89 -13.58 -5.43
C GLU A 16 -15.81 -12.61 -6.61
N ASP A 17 -16.55 -11.49 -6.56
CA ASP A 17 -16.47 -10.43 -7.57
C ASP A 17 -15.08 -9.82 -7.63
N PHE A 18 -14.46 -9.60 -6.45
CA PHE A 18 -13.05 -9.19 -6.38
C PHE A 18 -12.14 -10.18 -7.10
N LYS A 19 -12.27 -11.48 -6.81
CA LYS A 19 -11.41 -12.51 -7.42
C LYS A 19 -11.57 -12.56 -8.93
N GLU A 20 -12.79 -12.45 -9.43
CA GLU A 20 -13.07 -12.45 -10.87
C GLU A 20 -12.37 -11.28 -11.57
N LEU A 21 -12.59 -10.05 -11.08
CA LEU A 21 -11.97 -8.86 -11.63
C LEU A 21 -10.44 -8.86 -11.49
N ALA A 22 -9.92 -9.29 -10.33
CA ALA A 22 -8.48 -9.38 -10.12
C ALA A 22 -7.83 -10.39 -11.09
N LYS A 23 -8.43 -11.56 -11.30
CA LYS A 23 -7.93 -12.55 -12.27
C LYS A 23 -7.94 -12.01 -13.70
N LYS A 24 -8.96 -11.23 -14.09
CA LYS A 24 -9.00 -10.56 -15.40
C LYS A 24 -7.84 -9.59 -15.55
N ASN A 25 -7.58 -8.76 -14.52
CA ASN A 25 -6.47 -7.81 -14.52
C ASN A 25 -5.11 -8.52 -14.55
N ILE A 26 -4.94 -9.58 -13.75
CA ILE A 26 -3.71 -10.38 -13.73
C ILE A 26 -3.40 -10.91 -15.13
N LYS A 27 -4.36 -11.54 -15.79
CA LYS A 27 -4.19 -12.03 -17.17
C LYS A 27 -3.76 -10.90 -18.13
N ALA A 28 -4.35 -9.72 -18.00
CA ALA A 28 -4.00 -8.56 -18.85
C ALA A 28 -2.56 -8.08 -18.59
N PHE A 29 -2.12 -8.05 -17.33
CA PHE A 29 -0.75 -7.68 -16.96
C PHE A 29 0.28 -8.71 -17.42
N GLU A 30 -0.01 -10.00 -17.26
CA GLU A 30 0.84 -11.11 -17.70
C GLU A 30 0.99 -11.10 -19.21
N ALA A 31 -0.11 -10.92 -19.95
CA ALA A 31 -0.09 -10.86 -21.42
C ALA A 31 0.79 -9.70 -21.96
N LYS A 32 0.97 -8.65 -21.17
CA LYS A 32 1.84 -7.50 -21.49
C LYS A 32 3.24 -7.60 -20.89
N GLY A 33 3.54 -8.67 -20.16
CA GLY A 33 4.83 -8.85 -19.49
C GLY A 33 5.15 -7.78 -18.44
N VAL A 34 4.13 -7.26 -17.75
CA VAL A 34 4.30 -6.21 -16.72
C VAL A 34 5.23 -6.72 -15.61
N LYS A 35 6.26 -5.93 -15.29
CA LYS A 35 7.21 -6.21 -14.22
C LYS A 35 7.02 -5.31 -13.01
N THR A 36 6.58 -4.08 -13.24
CA THR A 36 6.38 -3.07 -12.20
C THR A 36 5.05 -2.36 -12.42
N ILE A 37 4.29 -2.16 -11.35
CA ILE A 37 3.08 -1.34 -11.33
C ILE A 37 3.37 -0.10 -10.49
N VAL A 38 3.16 1.09 -11.06
CA VAL A 38 3.18 2.36 -10.33
C VAL A 38 1.78 2.91 -10.28
N THR A 39 1.27 3.20 -9.10
CA THR A 39 -0.09 3.73 -8.91
C THR A 39 -0.10 4.94 -7.98
N PRO A 40 -0.85 6.01 -8.31
CA PRO A 40 -1.02 7.16 -7.41
C PRO A 40 -2.13 6.94 -6.36
N CYS A 41 -2.85 5.82 -6.44
CA CYS A 41 -3.98 5.54 -5.56
C CYS A 41 -3.57 4.57 -4.45
N ALA A 42 -3.75 4.98 -3.19
CA ALA A 42 -3.43 4.16 -2.02
C ALA A 42 -4.28 2.87 -1.96
N ASP A 43 -5.56 2.92 -2.38
CA ASP A 43 -6.42 1.73 -2.44
C ASP A 43 -5.92 0.72 -3.49
N CYS A 44 -5.51 1.22 -4.66
CA CYS A 44 -4.93 0.37 -5.70
C CYS A 44 -3.58 -0.20 -5.26
N TYR A 45 -2.75 0.61 -4.58
CA TYR A 45 -1.49 0.14 -4.00
C TYR A 45 -1.75 -1.03 -3.03
N HIS A 46 -2.67 -0.85 -2.08
CA HIS A 46 -3.06 -1.93 -1.17
C HIS A 46 -3.56 -3.17 -1.91
N ALA A 47 -4.43 -3.00 -2.91
CA ALA A 47 -4.96 -4.13 -3.68
C ALA A 47 -3.85 -4.90 -4.39
N PHE A 48 -3.00 -4.23 -5.15
CA PHE A 48 -1.92 -4.88 -5.91
C PHE A 48 -0.81 -5.42 -5.03
N LYS A 49 -0.45 -4.71 -3.94
CA LYS A 49 0.65 -5.09 -3.05
C LYS A 49 0.28 -6.23 -2.11
N ARG A 50 -0.98 -6.32 -1.67
CA ARG A 50 -1.39 -7.22 -0.60
C ARG A 50 -2.47 -8.23 -0.98
N LEU A 51 -3.41 -7.86 -1.83
CA LEU A 51 -4.52 -8.75 -2.16
C LEU A 51 -4.20 -9.64 -3.37
N TYR A 52 -3.63 -9.08 -4.43
CA TYR A 52 -3.28 -9.82 -5.65
C TYR A 52 -2.25 -10.92 -5.42
N PRO A 53 -1.23 -10.78 -4.56
CA PRO A 53 -0.31 -11.87 -4.25
C PRO A 53 -0.99 -13.12 -3.68
N LYS A 54 -2.13 -12.96 -2.99
CA LYS A 54 -2.95 -14.10 -2.52
C LYS A 54 -3.56 -14.92 -3.65
N LEU A 55 -3.60 -14.34 -4.86
CA LEU A 55 -4.07 -14.97 -6.09
C LEU A 55 -2.92 -15.46 -7.00
N GLY A 56 -1.69 -15.44 -6.47
CA GLY A 56 -0.49 -15.88 -7.18
C GLY A 56 0.17 -14.82 -8.07
N PHE A 57 -0.29 -13.55 -8.03
CA PHE A 57 0.32 -12.47 -8.82
C PHE A 57 1.39 -11.75 -8.02
N GLY A 58 2.65 -11.82 -8.50
CA GLY A 58 3.81 -11.22 -7.83
C GLY A 58 4.65 -10.37 -8.79
N VAL A 59 4.36 -9.07 -8.85
CA VAL A 59 5.18 -8.07 -9.53
C VAL A 59 5.60 -7.00 -8.55
N GLU A 60 6.60 -6.20 -8.88
CA GLU A 60 6.94 -5.03 -8.09
C GLU A 60 5.75 -4.05 -8.11
N VAL A 61 5.31 -3.61 -6.94
CA VAL A 61 4.25 -2.59 -6.82
C VAL A 61 4.81 -1.43 -6.03
N LEU A 62 4.74 -0.24 -6.62
CA LEU A 62 5.16 1.02 -6.03
C LEU A 62 3.98 1.99 -6.00
N HIS A 63 3.83 2.68 -4.89
CA HIS A 63 3.03 3.90 -4.92
C HIS A 63 3.82 5.01 -5.62
N PHE A 64 3.11 5.92 -6.29
CA PHE A 64 3.77 7.00 -7.04
C PHE A 64 4.76 7.80 -6.18
N VAL A 65 4.47 8.01 -4.90
CA VAL A 65 5.39 8.73 -4.00
C VAL A 65 6.68 7.95 -3.72
N GLU A 66 6.66 6.61 -3.69
CA GLU A 66 7.87 5.80 -3.55
C GLU A 66 8.72 5.90 -4.81
N TYR A 67 8.07 5.84 -5.97
CA TYR A 67 8.75 5.99 -7.25
C TYR A 67 9.39 7.37 -7.40
N LEU A 68 8.64 8.42 -7.06
CA LEU A 68 9.13 9.80 -7.10
C LEU A 68 10.28 10.02 -6.10
N ASP A 69 10.18 9.50 -4.89
CA ASP A 69 11.24 9.54 -3.89
C ASP A 69 12.54 8.90 -4.39
N ARG A 70 12.45 7.74 -5.05
CA ARG A 70 13.61 7.10 -5.71
C ARG A 70 14.22 8.01 -6.77
N LEU A 71 13.41 8.60 -7.66
CA LEU A 71 13.91 9.49 -8.73
C LEU A 71 14.58 10.76 -8.17
N ILE A 72 14.06 11.29 -7.05
CA ILE A 72 14.68 12.43 -6.35
C ILE A 72 16.02 12.00 -5.74
N ALA A 73 16.06 10.87 -5.06
CA ALA A 73 17.29 10.35 -4.44
C ALA A 73 18.39 10.05 -5.48
N GLU A 74 18.02 9.58 -6.66
CA GLU A 74 18.91 9.35 -7.80
C GLU A 74 19.33 10.65 -8.52
N GLY A 75 18.73 11.80 -8.16
CA GLY A 75 18.98 13.08 -8.81
C GLY A 75 18.35 13.23 -10.21
N THR A 76 17.52 12.27 -10.63
CA THR A 76 16.82 12.31 -11.92
C THR A 76 15.70 13.36 -11.92
N VAL A 77 15.02 13.54 -10.80
CA VAL A 77 13.99 14.58 -10.60
C VAL A 77 14.48 15.58 -9.57
N LYS A 78 14.36 16.87 -9.91
CA LYS A 78 14.66 17.97 -9.00
C LYS A 78 13.56 19.02 -9.10
N PHE A 79 13.03 19.43 -7.95
CA PHE A 79 12.13 20.58 -7.88
C PHE A 79 12.94 21.86 -7.92
N THR A 80 12.69 22.72 -8.93
CA THR A 80 13.46 23.95 -9.15
C THR A 80 12.70 25.21 -8.78
N LYS A 81 11.37 25.10 -8.60
CA LYS A 81 10.53 26.22 -8.20
C LYS A 81 10.28 26.18 -6.70
N SER A 82 10.48 27.31 -6.03
CA SER A 82 10.17 27.47 -4.62
C SER A 82 8.68 27.73 -4.44
N VAL A 83 8.11 27.12 -3.40
CA VAL A 83 6.71 27.30 -2.97
C VAL A 83 6.73 27.58 -1.47
N ASP A 84 6.44 28.82 -1.08
CA ASP A 84 6.44 29.22 0.34
C ASP A 84 5.12 28.81 1.01
N LEU A 85 5.08 27.58 1.50
CA LEU A 85 3.91 26.99 2.16
C LEU A 85 4.31 26.20 3.41
N VAL A 86 3.47 26.32 4.43
CA VAL A 86 3.46 25.41 5.57
C VAL A 86 2.37 24.38 5.31
N VAL A 87 2.74 23.11 5.29
CA VAL A 87 1.84 21.99 4.96
C VAL A 87 1.84 20.95 6.06
N THR A 88 0.76 20.21 6.17
CA THR A 88 0.70 18.99 6.98
C THR A 88 0.37 17.81 6.07
N TYR A 89 0.76 16.62 6.48
CA TYR A 89 0.52 15.40 5.74
C TYR A 89 -0.30 14.41 6.57
N HIS A 90 -1.40 13.94 6.00
CA HIS A 90 -2.20 12.88 6.59
C HIS A 90 -1.82 11.53 5.96
N ASP A 91 -1.35 10.61 6.79
CA ASP A 91 -0.96 9.26 6.33
C ASP A 91 -2.19 8.45 5.87
N PRO A 92 -2.31 8.11 4.56
CA PRO A 92 -3.42 7.31 4.09
C PRO A 92 -3.35 5.89 4.65
N CYS A 93 -4.43 5.38 5.20
CA CYS A 93 -4.44 4.06 5.84
C CYS A 93 -4.06 2.92 4.87
N HIS A 94 -4.44 3.00 3.59
CA HIS A 94 -4.14 1.99 2.59
C HIS A 94 -2.69 2.05 2.06
N LEU A 95 -2.00 3.16 2.22
CA LEU A 95 -0.57 3.27 1.92
C LEU A 95 0.28 2.90 3.14
N GLY A 96 -0.17 3.29 4.32
CA GLY A 96 0.47 3.01 5.61
C GLY A 96 0.04 1.67 6.19
N ARG A 97 -0.85 1.69 7.18
CA ARG A 97 -1.25 0.51 7.99
C ARG A 97 -1.66 -0.72 7.18
N LEU A 98 -2.36 -0.53 6.08
CA LEU A 98 -2.84 -1.61 5.21
C LEU A 98 -1.93 -1.83 4.00
N GLY A 99 -0.93 -0.97 3.78
CA GLY A 99 0.02 -1.04 2.67
C GLY A 99 1.18 -2.00 2.89
N GLU A 100 1.28 -2.65 4.04
CA GLU A 100 2.33 -3.64 4.30
C GLU A 100 2.28 -4.77 3.27
N PRO A 101 3.44 -5.24 2.78
CA PRO A 101 3.50 -6.35 1.83
C PRO A 101 2.82 -7.61 2.37
N TYR A 102 2.20 -8.37 1.49
CA TYR A 102 1.73 -9.71 1.85
C TYR A 102 2.92 -10.65 2.06
N VAL A 103 2.91 -11.35 3.18
CA VAL A 103 3.86 -12.42 3.47
C VAL A 103 3.07 -13.72 3.51
N ALA A 104 3.38 -14.66 2.62
CA ALA A 104 2.78 -15.98 2.64
C ALA A 104 3.14 -16.68 3.96
N TRP A 105 2.16 -17.35 4.54
CA TRP A 105 2.40 -18.14 5.75
C TRP A 105 2.25 -19.63 5.43
N GLU A 106 3.33 -20.35 5.62
CA GLU A 106 3.40 -21.80 5.45
C GLU A 106 3.66 -22.43 6.81
N GLY A 107 2.61 -22.65 7.56
CA GLY A 107 2.74 -23.21 8.90
C GLY A 107 1.57 -24.10 9.27
N LYS A 108 1.65 -24.67 10.46
CA LYS A 108 0.63 -25.55 11.02
C LYS A 108 -0.04 -24.89 12.21
N GLU A 109 -1.36 -25.02 12.26
CA GLU A 109 -2.12 -24.67 13.45
C GLU A 109 -2.02 -25.81 14.46
N LYS A 110 -1.70 -25.46 15.72
CA LYS A 110 -1.67 -26.38 16.84
C LYS A 110 -2.72 -25.93 17.86
N LYS A 111 -3.47 -26.88 18.39
CA LYS A 111 -4.41 -26.64 19.49
C LYS A 111 -3.83 -27.17 20.80
N ILE A 112 -3.75 -26.30 21.79
CA ILE A 112 -3.35 -26.67 23.15
C ILE A 112 -4.64 -26.83 23.97
N ARG A 113 -4.86 -28.01 24.55
CA ARG A 113 -6.05 -28.34 25.37
C ARG A 113 -7.38 -28.01 24.68
N ASN A 114 -7.44 -28.13 23.33
CA ASN A 114 -8.60 -27.78 22.50
C ASN A 114 -9.17 -26.36 22.65
N GLN A 115 -8.45 -25.46 23.30
CA GLN A 115 -8.93 -24.11 23.60
C GLN A 115 -8.02 -23.02 23.03
N ILE A 116 -6.70 -23.22 23.06
CA ILE A 116 -5.75 -22.22 22.63
C ILE A 116 -5.20 -22.59 21.25
N HIS A 117 -5.45 -21.74 20.29
CA HIS A 117 -4.88 -21.88 18.94
C HIS A 117 -3.49 -21.24 18.90
N THR A 118 -2.50 -22.00 18.49
CA THR A 118 -1.13 -21.53 18.24
C THR A 118 -0.72 -21.87 16.81
N TRP A 119 0.23 -21.14 16.31
CA TRP A 119 0.73 -21.32 14.95
C TRP A 119 2.24 -21.52 14.96
N ASP A 120 2.72 -22.46 14.17
CA ASP A 120 4.13 -22.79 14.08
C ASP A 120 4.57 -22.87 12.59
N PRO A 121 5.42 -21.96 12.12
CA PRO A 121 5.88 -20.76 12.82
C PRO A 121 4.76 -19.76 13.13
N PRO A 122 4.98 -18.75 14.00
CA PRO A 122 3.97 -17.72 14.25
C PRO A 122 3.51 -17.04 12.96
N ARG A 123 2.20 -16.73 12.84
CA ARG A 123 1.67 -15.99 11.69
C ARG A 123 2.27 -14.59 11.60
N PRO A 124 2.56 -14.08 10.40
CA PRO A 124 2.95 -12.69 10.21
C PRO A 124 1.93 -11.75 10.85
N ARG A 125 2.42 -10.76 11.59
CA ARG A 125 1.58 -9.72 12.18
C ARG A 125 1.63 -8.49 11.29
N TYR A 126 0.47 -7.94 10.99
CA TYR A 126 0.29 -6.74 10.20
C TYR A 126 -0.22 -5.64 11.13
N ASN A 127 0.71 -4.88 11.69
CA ASN A 127 0.44 -3.81 12.65
C ASN A 127 0.66 -2.41 12.07
N GLY A 128 0.99 -2.33 10.79
CA GLY A 128 1.19 -1.09 10.07
C GLY A 128 2.60 -0.51 10.13
N VAL A 129 3.50 -1.07 10.92
CA VAL A 129 4.86 -0.53 11.12
C VAL A 129 5.68 -0.49 9.82
N HIS A 130 5.43 -1.44 8.91
CA HIS A 130 6.15 -1.55 7.64
C HIS A 130 5.41 -0.87 6.46
N GLY A 131 4.49 0.03 6.76
CA GLY A 131 3.81 0.84 5.74
C GLY A 131 4.71 1.95 5.17
N ILE A 132 4.20 2.65 4.15
CA ILE A 132 4.92 3.73 3.48
C ILE A 132 4.62 5.05 4.18
N TYR A 133 5.57 5.54 4.96
CA TYR A 133 5.43 6.77 5.76
C TYR A 133 6.49 7.82 5.44
N ASP A 134 7.72 7.41 5.15
CA ASP A 134 8.84 8.34 4.99
C ASP A 134 8.93 8.90 3.57
N ALA A 135 8.63 8.10 2.54
CA ALA A 135 8.72 8.54 1.16
C ALA A 135 7.85 9.78 0.86
N PRO A 136 6.56 9.86 1.28
CA PRO A 136 5.76 11.06 1.10
C PRO A 136 6.36 12.30 1.77
N ARG A 137 6.95 12.13 2.97
CA ARG A 137 7.59 13.21 3.72
C ARG A 137 8.80 13.74 2.99
N ARG A 138 9.71 12.85 2.56
CA ARG A 138 10.88 13.24 1.77
C ARG A 138 10.52 13.94 0.46
N VAL A 139 9.47 13.49 -0.23
CA VAL A 139 8.96 14.15 -1.44
C VAL A 139 8.46 15.55 -1.15
N ILE A 140 7.71 15.76 -0.07
CA ILE A 140 7.22 17.08 0.36
C ILE A 140 8.40 18.00 0.72
N GLU A 141 9.33 17.50 1.51
CA GLU A 141 10.50 18.25 1.98
C GLU A 141 11.49 18.57 0.85
N ALA A 142 11.48 17.79 -0.23
CA ALA A 142 12.29 18.08 -1.42
C ALA A 142 11.82 19.30 -2.22
N VAL A 143 10.59 19.80 -1.98
CA VAL A 143 10.07 21.00 -2.65
C VAL A 143 10.64 22.25 -1.97
N PRO A 144 11.44 23.09 -2.64
CA PRO A 144 12.05 24.26 -2.03
C PRO A 144 10.99 25.21 -1.45
N GLY A 145 11.22 25.69 -0.23
CA GLY A 145 10.35 26.64 0.49
C GLY A 145 9.14 25.98 1.20
N VAL A 146 8.88 24.70 0.99
CA VAL A 146 7.84 23.98 1.73
C VAL A 146 8.36 23.62 3.13
N LYS A 147 7.54 23.89 4.15
CA LYS A 147 7.77 23.45 5.52
C LYS A 147 6.73 22.44 5.93
N LEU A 148 7.14 21.18 6.14
CA LEU A 148 6.27 20.16 6.70
C LEU A 148 6.12 20.35 8.21
N VAL A 149 4.88 20.36 8.68
CA VAL A 149 4.52 20.33 10.11
C VAL A 149 3.68 19.08 10.34
N GLU A 150 4.15 18.20 11.21
CA GLU A 150 3.45 16.97 11.50
C GLU A 150 2.17 17.21 12.31
N MET A 151 1.17 16.37 12.06
CA MET A 151 -0.03 16.31 12.88
C MET A 151 0.27 15.61 14.22
N GLU A 152 -0.63 15.75 15.19
CA GLU A 152 -0.50 15.07 16.49
C GLU A 152 -0.44 13.53 16.34
N ARG A 153 -1.19 12.98 15.39
CA ARG A 153 -1.21 11.54 15.10
C ARG A 153 -0.75 11.28 13.69
N ILE A 154 0.36 10.58 13.57
CA ILE A 154 1.04 10.30 12.32
C ILE A 154 1.29 8.80 12.16
N ARG A 155 1.68 8.39 10.98
CA ARG A 155 2.11 7.02 10.65
C ARG A 155 1.01 5.99 10.97
N GLU A 156 1.37 4.90 11.62
CA GLU A 156 0.45 3.83 12.03
C GLU A 156 -0.60 4.30 13.05
N TYR A 157 -0.39 5.42 13.72
CA TYR A 157 -1.32 6.01 14.68
C TYR A 157 -2.27 7.06 14.09
N SER A 158 -2.13 7.38 12.78
CA SER A 158 -3.01 8.35 12.12
C SER A 158 -4.47 7.90 12.18
N TRP A 159 -5.40 8.86 12.31
CA TRP A 159 -6.83 8.57 12.23
C TRP A 159 -7.22 8.09 10.81
N CYS A 160 -8.31 7.36 10.70
CA CYS A 160 -8.93 7.11 9.41
C CYS A 160 -9.54 8.43 8.90
N CYS A 161 -9.39 8.72 7.59
CA CYS A 161 -10.02 9.90 6.97
C CYS A 161 -11.55 9.81 6.90
N GLY A 162 -12.15 8.65 7.19
CA GLY A 162 -13.59 8.41 7.09
C GLY A 162 -14.11 8.17 5.68
N ALA A 163 -13.26 8.26 4.65
CA ALA A 163 -13.66 8.08 3.25
C ALA A 163 -13.52 6.63 2.75
N GLY A 164 -13.34 5.66 3.67
CA GLY A 164 -13.31 4.24 3.34
C GLY A 164 -14.60 3.76 2.68
N ALA A 165 -14.52 2.66 1.96
CA ALA A 165 -15.70 2.01 1.40
C ALA A 165 -16.60 1.50 2.55
N HIS A 166 -17.85 1.87 2.53
CA HIS A 166 -18.91 1.41 3.44
C HIS A 166 -20.09 0.92 2.63
#